data_d456dffe762924cde4f7abd7226ba621
#
_entry.id   d456dffe762924cde4f7abd7226ba621
#
_cell.length_a   1.000
_cell.length_b   1.000
_cell.length_c   1.000
_cell.angle_alpha   90.00
_cell.angle_beta   90.00
_cell.angle_gamma   90.00
#
_symmetry.space_group_name_H-M   'P 1'
#
loop_
_entity.id
_entity.type
_entity.pdbx_description
1 polymer ?
#
loop_
_entity_poly.entity_id
_entity_poly.type
_entity_poly.pdbx_seq_one_letter_code
_entity_poly.pdbx_strand_id
1 'polypeptide(L)'
;PLIDRWGGVAVWGLSLGFLALLLLMPWLPPRRTPPPARVDLANCNGCARCFADCPFGAITMAPRSDGRSYQQEALVNADQCMACGICVGSCPTATPMRSAADFVAGIELPDRLLSALRVEVEQASVRLSGEARVIAIACDSGADIAGSVEAGVATIRLPCVAMLPPSFIDYIVSRGLADGV
;
A
#
# COMPACT_ATOMS: atom_id res chain seq x y z
N PRO A 1 31.94 17.25 -45.33
CA PRO A 1 31.32 16.30 -46.25
C PRO A 1 30.92 14.97 -45.64
N LEU A 2 31.74 14.34 -44.81
CA LEU A 2 31.38 13.05 -44.13
C LEU A 2 30.33 13.22 -43.02
N ILE A 3 30.43 14.32 -42.27
CA ILE A 3 29.52 14.64 -41.16
C ILE A 3 28.08 14.88 -41.67
N ASP A 4 27.92 15.54 -42.82
CA ASP A 4 26.61 15.82 -43.41
C ASP A 4 25.89 14.54 -43.88
N ARG A 5 26.62 13.57 -44.37
CA ARG A 5 26.05 12.30 -44.87
C ARG A 5 25.63 11.37 -43.74
N TRP A 6 26.40 11.28 -42.66
CA TRP A 6 26.09 10.47 -41.48
C TRP A 6 25.08 11.15 -40.55
N GLY A 7 25.10 12.49 -40.48
CA GLY A 7 24.14 13.26 -39.69
C GLY A 7 22.71 13.08 -40.20
N GLY A 8 22.50 13.10 -41.52
CA GLY A 8 21.18 12.84 -42.11
C GLY A 8 20.64 11.44 -41.79
N VAL A 9 21.48 10.40 -41.95
CA VAL A 9 21.09 9.00 -41.64
C VAL A 9 20.75 8.84 -40.19
N ALA A 10 21.53 9.43 -39.26
CA ALA A 10 21.28 9.36 -37.83
C ALA A 10 19.95 10.04 -37.44
N VAL A 11 19.68 11.22 -37.99
CA VAL A 11 18.43 11.96 -37.72
C VAL A 11 17.22 11.16 -38.21
N TRP A 12 17.27 10.63 -39.46
CA TRP A 12 16.16 9.82 -39.99
C TRP A 12 16.00 8.50 -39.21
N GLY A 13 17.08 7.85 -38.82
CA GLY A 13 17.04 6.63 -38.00
C GLY A 13 16.40 6.86 -36.64
N LEU A 14 16.76 7.94 -35.94
CA LEU A 14 16.17 8.31 -34.65
C LEU A 14 14.69 8.68 -34.80
N SER A 15 14.33 9.44 -35.86
CA SER A 15 12.93 9.82 -36.11
C SER A 15 12.04 8.62 -36.40
N LEU A 16 12.51 7.69 -37.25
CA LEU A 16 11.79 6.46 -37.56
C LEU A 16 11.69 5.54 -36.34
N GLY A 17 12.76 5.43 -35.55
CA GLY A 17 12.77 4.68 -34.30
C GLY A 17 11.77 5.23 -33.27
N PHE A 18 11.72 6.55 -33.13
CA PHE A 18 10.74 7.22 -32.26
C PHE A 18 9.31 7.03 -32.75
N LEU A 19 9.06 7.14 -34.07
CA LEU A 19 7.76 6.89 -34.67
C LEU A 19 7.33 5.44 -34.46
N ALA A 20 8.23 4.47 -34.67
CA ALA A 20 7.97 3.06 -34.41
C ALA A 20 7.62 2.80 -32.92
N LEU A 21 8.35 3.46 -31.98
CA LEU A 21 8.06 3.38 -30.56
C LEU A 21 6.66 3.92 -30.24
N LEU A 22 6.27 5.06 -30.81
CA LEU A 22 4.92 5.63 -30.62
C LEU A 22 3.83 4.72 -31.19
N LEU A 23 4.07 4.07 -32.33
CA LEU A 23 3.11 3.14 -32.95
C LEU A 23 3.00 1.82 -32.17
N LEU A 24 4.05 1.39 -31.48
CA LEU A 24 4.06 0.20 -30.64
C LEU A 24 3.51 0.46 -29.23
N MET A 25 3.50 1.72 -28.77
CA MET A 25 3.06 2.10 -27.42
C MET A 25 1.64 1.60 -27.05
N PRO A 26 0.63 1.65 -27.97
CA PRO A 26 -0.71 1.12 -27.69
C PRO A 26 -0.77 -0.40 -27.51
N TRP A 27 0.25 -1.12 -27.99
CA TRP A 27 0.33 -2.58 -27.89
C TRP A 27 1.05 -3.05 -26.62
N LEU A 28 1.63 -2.12 -25.88
CA LEU A 28 2.19 -2.43 -24.55
C LEU A 28 1.04 -2.73 -23.59
N PRO A 29 1.14 -3.82 -22.82
CA PRO A 29 0.11 -4.12 -21.83
C PRO A 29 -0.04 -2.93 -20.87
N PRO A 30 -1.27 -2.48 -20.59
CA PRO A 30 -1.50 -1.40 -19.65
C PRO A 30 -0.89 -1.79 -18.29
N ARG A 31 -0.19 -0.86 -17.68
CA ARG A 31 0.26 -1.06 -16.29
C ARG A 31 -0.99 -1.27 -15.44
N ARG A 32 -1.05 -2.39 -14.74
CA ARG A 32 -2.12 -2.64 -13.76
C ARG A 32 -2.00 -1.58 -12.68
N THR A 33 -2.94 -0.66 -12.65
CA THR A 33 -3.09 0.26 -11.52
C THR A 33 -3.74 -0.52 -10.38
N PRO A 34 -3.16 -0.50 -9.17
CA PRO A 34 -3.78 -1.15 -8.03
C PRO A 34 -5.15 -0.52 -7.75
N PRO A 35 -6.12 -1.29 -7.27
CA PRO A 35 -7.46 -0.78 -6.99
C PRO A 35 -7.39 0.29 -5.88
N PRO A 36 -8.25 1.34 -5.99
CA PRO A 36 -8.28 2.40 -4.98
C PRO A 36 -8.76 1.87 -3.63
N ALA A 37 -8.38 2.58 -2.56
CA ALA A 37 -8.88 2.30 -1.22
C ALA A 37 -10.42 2.33 -1.20
N ARG A 38 -11.02 1.46 -0.39
CA ARG A 38 -12.47 1.38 -0.20
C ARG A 38 -12.83 1.70 1.24
N VAL A 39 -13.93 2.44 1.39
CA VAL A 39 -14.49 2.77 2.70
C VAL A 39 -15.56 1.75 3.05
N ASP A 40 -15.43 1.15 4.22
CA ASP A 40 -16.50 0.38 4.84
C ASP A 40 -17.28 1.28 5.80
N LEU A 41 -18.47 1.69 5.40
CA LEU A 41 -19.32 2.56 6.20
C LEU A 41 -19.71 1.93 7.54
N ALA A 42 -19.78 0.60 7.62
CA ALA A 42 -20.08 -0.07 8.87
C ALA A 42 -19.03 0.19 9.96
N ASN A 43 -17.79 0.36 9.57
CA ASN A 43 -16.64 0.56 10.44
C ASN A 43 -16.06 1.99 10.37
N CYS A 44 -16.49 2.81 9.42
CA CYS A 44 -16.10 4.22 9.33
C CYS A 44 -16.82 5.04 10.40
N ASN A 45 -16.08 5.74 11.24
CA ASN A 45 -16.62 6.63 12.27
C ASN A 45 -16.57 8.12 11.90
N GLY A 46 -16.20 8.47 10.65
CA GLY A 46 -16.17 9.83 10.16
C GLY A 46 -15.13 10.75 10.80
N CYS A 47 -14.04 10.20 11.38
CA CYS A 47 -13.04 10.97 12.13
C CYS A 47 -12.14 11.88 11.29
N ALA A 48 -12.22 11.82 9.96
CA ALA A 48 -11.46 12.60 8.99
C ALA A 48 -9.91 12.40 9.00
N ARG A 49 -9.35 11.43 9.75
CA ARG A 49 -7.90 11.21 9.77
C ARG A 49 -7.37 10.79 8.41
N CYS A 50 -8.06 9.86 7.73
CA CYS A 50 -7.69 9.43 6.39
C CYS A 50 -7.72 10.56 5.35
N PHE A 51 -8.61 11.55 5.53
CA PHE A 51 -8.64 12.77 4.73
C PHE A 51 -7.41 13.64 5.02
N ALA A 52 -7.11 13.89 6.30
CA ALA A 52 -5.99 14.75 6.70
C ALA A 52 -4.63 14.19 6.28
N ASP A 53 -4.46 12.85 6.32
CA ASP A 53 -3.18 12.18 6.06
C ASP A 53 -3.01 11.75 4.60
N CYS A 54 -4.01 11.97 3.72
CA CYS A 54 -3.89 11.61 2.31
C CYS A 54 -3.01 12.61 1.53
N PRO A 55 -1.77 12.24 1.12
CA PRO A 55 -0.87 13.18 0.45
C PRO A 55 -1.30 13.51 -0.99
N PHE A 56 -2.24 12.73 -1.54
CA PHE A 56 -2.75 12.90 -2.92
C PHE A 56 -4.07 13.65 -2.99
N GLY A 57 -4.65 14.06 -1.85
CA GLY A 57 -5.96 14.70 -1.82
C GLY A 57 -7.09 13.83 -2.37
N ALA A 58 -6.90 12.51 -2.39
CA ALA A 58 -7.85 11.56 -2.96
C ALA A 58 -9.06 11.27 -2.06
N ILE A 59 -9.11 11.82 -0.86
CA ILE A 59 -10.20 11.57 0.10
C ILE A 59 -10.90 12.88 0.40
N THR A 60 -12.22 12.88 0.39
CA THR A 60 -13.09 13.97 0.81
C THR A 60 -14.04 13.50 1.89
N MET A 61 -14.55 14.44 2.69
CA MET A 61 -15.57 14.14 3.70
C MET A 61 -16.93 14.62 3.21
N ALA A 62 -17.95 13.77 3.33
CA ALA A 62 -19.33 14.06 2.95
C ALA A 62 -20.28 13.79 4.13
N PRO A 63 -21.50 14.35 4.13
CA PRO A 63 -22.53 13.97 5.07
C PRO A 63 -22.80 12.47 5.02
N ARG A 64 -23.03 11.88 6.17
CA ARG A 64 -23.26 10.44 6.28
C ARG A 64 -24.51 9.99 5.52
N SER A 65 -24.38 8.91 4.74
CA SER A 65 -25.44 8.42 3.87
C SER A 65 -26.20 7.21 4.40
N ASP A 66 -25.65 6.45 5.37
CA ASP A 66 -26.20 5.18 5.87
C ASP A 66 -27.15 5.32 7.08
N GLY A 67 -27.48 6.52 7.50
CA GLY A 67 -28.39 6.82 8.62
C GLY A 67 -27.85 6.50 10.02
N ARG A 68 -26.57 6.17 10.16
CA ARG A 68 -25.94 5.96 11.47
C ARG A 68 -25.64 7.30 12.16
N SER A 69 -25.30 7.25 13.46
CA SER A 69 -25.12 8.42 14.32
C SER A 69 -23.93 9.32 14.00
N TYR A 70 -23.02 8.90 13.16
CA TYR A 70 -21.87 9.70 12.76
C TYR A 70 -22.28 10.76 11.72
N GLN A 71 -21.73 11.96 11.82
CA GLN A 71 -22.14 13.09 11.00
C GLN A 71 -21.63 13.04 9.57
N GLN A 72 -20.47 12.39 9.35
CA GLN A 72 -19.80 12.39 8.05
C GLN A 72 -19.16 11.03 7.74
N GLU A 73 -18.85 10.83 6.48
CA GLU A 73 -18.16 9.68 5.95
C GLU A 73 -17.03 10.09 5.00
N ALA A 74 -16.04 9.21 4.84
CA ALA A 74 -14.98 9.44 3.87
C ALA A 74 -15.42 8.93 2.48
N LEU A 75 -15.11 9.70 1.44
CA LEU A 75 -15.28 9.31 0.03
C LEU A 75 -13.90 9.29 -0.63
N VAL A 76 -13.60 8.22 -1.37
CA VAL A 76 -12.34 8.07 -2.10
C VAL A 76 -12.55 8.39 -3.57
N ASN A 77 -11.78 9.33 -4.09
CA ASN A 77 -11.68 9.58 -5.52
C ASN A 77 -10.72 8.56 -6.14
N ALA A 78 -11.25 7.65 -6.94
CA ALA A 78 -10.49 6.57 -7.57
C ALA A 78 -9.38 7.08 -8.50
N ASP A 79 -9.61 8.18 -9.21
CA ASP A 79 -8.66 8.73 -10.19
C ASP A 79 -7.43 9.37 -9.53
N GLN A 80 -7.54 9.79 -8.27
CA GLN A 80 -6.47 10.40 -7.49
C GLN A 80 -5.81 9.41 -6.52
N CYS A 81 -6.44 8.26 -6.28
CA CYS A 81 -5.95 7.29 -5.30
C CYS A 81 -4.77 6.48 -5.85
N MET A 82 -3.61 6.63 -5.21
CA MET A 82 -2.40 5.87 -5.55
C MET A 82 -2.29 4.51 -4.85
N ALA A 83 -3.33 4.08 -4.15
CA ALA A 83 -3.37 2.82 -3.41
C ALA A 83 -2.16 2.60 -2.47
N CYS A 84 -1.64 3.66 -1.87
CA CYS A 84 -0.48 3.61 -0.97
C CYS A 84 -0.82 3.05 0.42
N GLY A 85 -2.08 3.13 0.85
CA GLY A 85 -2.55 2.60 2.13
C GLY A 85 -2.33 3.51 3.35
N ILE A 86 -1.77 4.72 3.21
CA ILE A 86 -1.57 5.65 4.35
C ILE A 86 -2.88 5.88 5.10
N CYS A 87 -4.00 6.03 4.38
CA CYS A 87 -5.33 6.18 4.96
C CYS A 87 -5.76 4.99 5.84
N VAL A 88 -5.26 3.79 5.52
CA VAL A 88 -5.51 2.58 6.32
C VAL A 88 -4.74 2.66 7.64
N GLY A 89 -3.46 3.04 7.58
CA GLY A 89 -2.62 3.24 8.77
C GLY A 89 -3.15 4.32 9.72
N SER A 90 -3.77 5.36 9.15
CA SER A 90 -4.38 6.47 9.91
C SER A 90 -5.74 6.12 10.53
N CYS A 91 -6.37 5.02 10.10
CA CYS A 91 -7.73 4.69 10.52
C CYS A 91 -7.76 4.14 11.95
N PRO A 92 -8.47 4.77 12.89
CA PRO A 92 -8.51 4.32 14.29
C PRO A 92 -9.26 3.00 14.48
N THR A 93 -10.04 2.57 13.49
CA THR A 93 -10.71 1.26 13.52
C THR A 93 -9.83 0.13 12.98
N ALA A 94 -8.67 0.46 12.42
CA ALA A 94 -7.66 -0.48 11.91
C ALA A 94 -6.81 -1.05 13.06
N THR A 95 -7.44 -1.77 13.98
CA THR A 95 -6.74 -2.34 15.14
C THR A 95 -6.72 -3.87 15.10
N PRO A 96 -5.54 -4.51 15.06
CA PRO A 96 -5.41 -5.96 15.02
C PRO A 96 -5.82 -6.64 16.33
N MET A 97 -5.98 -5.87 17.41
CA MET A 97 -6.39 -6.37 18.73
C MET A 97 -7.84 -6.82 18.79
N ARG A 98 -8.66 -6.47 17.78
CA ARG A 98 -10.06 -6.91 17.73
C ARG A 98 -10.14 -8.43 17.60
N SER A 99 -10.92 -9.05 18.48
CA SER A 99 -11.09 -10.50 18.54
C SER A 99 -12.08 -11.05 17.49
N ALA A 100 -12.81 -10.17 16.78
CA ALA A 100 -13.75 -10.57 15.76
C ALA A 100 -13.06 -11.26 14.59
N ALA A 101 -13.63 -12.35 14.09
CA ALA A 101 -13.17 -13.02 12.88
C ALA A 101 -13.19 -12.06 11.66
N ASP A 102 -14.12 -11.12 11.67
CA ASP A 102 -14.30 -10.11 10.62
C ASP A 102 -13.55 -8.81 11.00
N PHE A 103 -12.21 -8.89 11.00
CA PHE A 103 -11.41 -7.71 11.19
C PHE A 103 -11.44 -6.86 9.91
N VAL A 104 -12.34 -5.88 9.88
CA VAL A 104 -12.49 -4.92 8.79
C VAL A 104 -12.27 -3.52 9.35
N ALA A 105 -11.36 -2.76 8.73
CA ALA A 105 -11.17 -1.35 9.06
C ALA A 105 -12.21 -0.46 8.37
N GLY A 106 -12.32 0.79 8.80
CA GLY A 106 -13.22 1.77 8.18
C GLY A 106 -12.78 2.20 6.77
N ILE A 107 -11.52 1.93 6.41
CA ILE A 107 -10.97 2.10 5.06
C ILE A 107 -9.88 1.08 4.85
N GLU A 108 -9.88 0.41 3.69
CA GLU A 108 -8.92 -0.65 3.36
C GLU A 108 -8.48 -0.61 1.89
N LEU A 109 -7.34 -1.22 1.59
CA LEU A 109 -6.93 -1.55 0.23
C LEU A 109 -7.46 -2.94 -0.14
N PRO A 110 -8.22 -3.07 -1.26
CA PRO A 110 -8.77 -4.37 -1.67
C PRO A 110 -7.72 -5.46 -1.91
N ASP A 111 -6.54 -5.07 -2.45
CA ASP A 111 -5.44 -6.01 -2.73
C ASP A 111 -4.56 -6.28 -1.50
N ARG A 112 -4.73 -5.53 -0.41
CA ARG A 112 -3.91 -5.65 0.79
C ARG A 112 -4.75 -5.39 2.05
N LEU A 113 -5.59 -6.36 2.39
CA LEU A 113 -6.47 -6.29 3.57
C LEU A 113 -5.66 -6.38 4.86
N LEU A 114 -6.08 -5.65 5.89
CA LEU A 114 -5.46 -5.72 7.22
C LEU A 114 -5.65 -7.10 7.90
N SER A 115 -6.77 -7.76 7.63
CA SER A 115 -7.00 -9.13 8.08
C SER A 115 -5.98 -10.11 7.49
N ALA A 116 -5.66 -9.97 6.19
CA ALA A 116 -4.63 -10.76 5.53
C ALA A 116 -3.24 -10.44 6.09
N LEU A 117 -2.94 -9.17 6.34
CA LEU A 117 -1.69 -8.74 6.95
C LEU A 117 -1.49 -9.34 8.35
N ARG A 118 -2.57 -9.39 9.16
CA ARG A 118 -2.53 -10.03 10.47
C ARG A 118 -2.16 -11.51 10.37
N VAL A 119 -2.79 -12.25 9.47
CA VAL A 119 -2.47 -13.67 9.23
C VAL A 119 -1.03 -13.83 8.74
N GLU A 120 -0.56 -12.95 7.87
CA GLU A 120 0.83 -12.98 7.38
C GLU A 120 1.85 -12.76 8.51
N VAL A 121 1.59 -11.81 9.42
CA VAL A 121 2.39 -11.57 10.62
C VAL A 121 2.41 -12.80 11.52
N GLU A 122 1.27 -13.40 11.79
CA GLU A 122 1.16 -14.63 12.59
C GLU A 122 1.91 -15.81 11.96
N GLN A 123 1.81 -15.98 10.63
CA GLN A 123 2.57 -17.00 9.90
C GLN A 123 4.06 -16.72 9.87
N ALA A 124 4.45 -15.45 9.75
CA ALA A 124 5.85 -15.05 9.80
C ALA A 124 6.46 -15.39 11.16
N SER A 125 5.74 -15.12 12.25
CA SER A 125 6.20 -15.39 13.63
C SER A 125 6.51 -16.88 13.87
N VAL A 126 5.72 -17.78 13.29
CA VAL A 126 5.96 -19.24 13.43
C VAL A 126 7.26 -19.68 12.75
N ARG A 127 7.70 -18.96 11.72
CA ARG A 127 8.93 -19.26 10.97
C ARG A 127 10.19 -18.64 11.60
N LEU A 128 10.03 -17.72 12.53
CA LEU A 128 11.15 -17.08 13.21
C LEU A 128 11.82 -18.06 14.17
N SER A 129 13.15 -18.13 14.12
CA SER A 129 13.98 -18.94 15.00
C SER A 129 15.24 -18.16 15.38
N GLY A 130 15.79 -18.39 16.55
CA GLY A 130 16.98 -17.69 17.04
C GLY A 130 16.76 -16.94 18.35
N GLU A 131 17.81 -16.29 18.85
CA GLU A 131 17.78 -15.53 20.10
C GLU A 131 17.01 -14.21 19.98
N ALA A 132 17.00 -13.60 18.78
CA ALA A 132 16.24 -12.39 18.50
C ALA A 132 15.32 -12.65 17.28
N ARG A 133 14.02 -12.53 17.50
CA ARG A 133 12.99 -12.72 16.48
C ARG A 133 12.47 -11.35 16.04
N VAL A 134 12.70 -10.99 14.78
CA VAL A 134 12.37 -9.67 14.25
C VAL A 134 11.47 -9.80 13.02
N ILE A 135 10.43 -8.99 12.93
CA ILE A 135 9.62 -8.81 11.72
C ILE A 135 9.98 -7.48 11.08
N ALA A 136 10.73 -7.53 10.00
CA ALA A 136 11.10 -6.34 9.23
C ALA A 136 10.00 -5.97 8.24
N ILE A 137 9.49 -4.74 8.33
CA ILE A 137 8.44 -4.23 7.46
C ILE A 137 9.02 -3.22 6.48
N ALA A 138 8.90 -3.50 5.19
CA ALA A 138 9.44 -2.69 4.12
C ALA A 138 8.37 -2.25 3.12
N CYS A 139 8.59 -1.13 2.42
CA CYS A 139 7.73 -0.75 1.31
C CYS A 139 8.19 -1.38 -0.02
N ASP A 140 7.22 -1.62 -0.91
CA ASP A 140 7.47 -2.24 -2.22
C ASP A 140 8.43 -1.44 -3.09
N SER A 141 8.45 -0.11 -2.91
CA SER A 141 9.37 0.81 -3.61
C SER A 141 10.68 1.07 -2.85
N GLY A 142 10.87 0.45 -1.68
CA GLY A 142 12.06 0.59 -0.86
C GLY A 142 13.20 -0.34 -1.26
N ALA A 143 14.30 -0.26 -0.52
CA ALA A 143 15.43 -1.18 -0.68
C ALA A 143 14.98 -2.63 -0.51
N ASP A 144 15.58 -3.52 -1.30
CA ASP A 144 15.35 -4.95 -1.12
C ASP A 144 16.18 -5.47 0.06
N ILE A 145 15.48 -5.71 1.17
CA ILE A 145 16.08 -6.25 2.39
C ILE A 145 16.00 -7.79 2.45
N ALA A 146 15.36 -8.45 1.48
CA ALA A 146 15.19 -9.90 1.50
C ALA A 146 16.53 -10.64 1.40
N GLY A 147 17.53 -10.07 0.73
CA GLY A 147 18.88 -10.62 0.64
C GLY A 147 19.75 -10.42 1.88
N SER A 148 19.31 -9.61 2.84
CA SER A 148 20.06 -9.28 4.08
C SER A 148 19.50 -10.03 5.30
N VAL A 149 18.59 -10.98 5.09
CA VAL A 149 17.85 -11.64 6.17
C VAL A 149 18.72 -12.71 6.82
N GLU A 150 19.16 -12.43 8.05
CA GLU A 150 19.75 -13.42 8.93
C GLU A 150 18.69 -14.36 9.54
N ALA A 151 19.12 -15.50 10.06
CA ALA A 151 18.22 -16.38 10.79
C ALA A 151 17.59 -15.63 11.96
N GLY A 152 16.25 -15.60 12.01
CA GLY A 152 15.51 -14.85 13.05
C GLY A 152 14.81 -13.58 12.52
N VAL A 153 14.99 -13.19 11.24
CA VAL A 153 14.29 -12.05 10.65
C VAL A 153 13.31 -12.52 9.58
N ALA A 154 12.06 -12.12 9.68
CA ALA A 154 11.06 -12.29 8.63
C ALA A 154 10.72 -10.93 8.01
N THR A 155 10.57 -10.87 6.69
CA THR A 155 10.27 -9.64 5.98
C THR A 155 8.83 -9.65 5.48
N ILE A 156 8.11 -8.55 5.73
CA ILE A 156 6.77 -8.29 5.19
C ILE A 156 6.85 -7.02 4.33
N ARG A 157 6.30 -7.09 3.11
CA ARG A 157 6.28 -5.96 2.20
C ARG A 157 4.89 -5.34 2.11
N LEU A 158 4.86 -4.01 2.09
CA LEU A 158 3.64 -3.21 1.98
C LEU A 158 3.78 -2.21 0.83
N PRO A 159 2.69 -1.76 0.21
CA PRO A 159 2.73 -0.67 -0.78
C PRO A 159 3.45 0.57 -0.23
N CYS A 160 3.15 0.93 1.01
CA CYS A 160 3.87 1.93 1.80
C CYS A 160 3.90 1.47 3.26
N VAL A 161 5.02 1.62 3.94
CA VAL A 161 5.15 1.26 5.36
C VAL A 161 4.16 2.04 6.26
N ALA A 162 3.77 3.24 5.88
CA ALA A 162 2.75 4.04 6.58
C ALA A 162 1.31 3.45 6.48
N MET A 163 1.12 2.38 5.70
CA MET A 163 -0.11 1.58 5.75
C MET A 163 -0.25 0.81 7.07
N LEU A 164 0.86 0.54 7.75
CA LEU A 164 0.82 -0.20 9.02
C LEU A 164 0.30 0.70 10.14
N PRO A 165 -0.87 0.39 10.74
CA PRO A 165 -1.31 1.10 11.93
C PRO A 165 -0.31 0.90 13.08
N PRO A 166 -0.03 1.91 13.92
CA PRO A 166 0.86 1.77 15.08
C PRO A 166 0.45 0.63 16.02
N SER A 167 -0.85 0.33 16.10
CA SER A 167 -1.40 -0.78 16.87
C SER A 167 -0.92 -2.16 16.42
N PHE A 168 -0.42 -2.32 15.17
CA PHE A 168 0.19 -3.57 14.73
C PHE A 168 1.54 -3.82 15.38
N ILE A 169 2.33 -2.79 15.60
CA ILE A 169 3.62 -2.92 16.32
C ILE A 169 3.35 -3.41 17.73
N ASP A 170 2.42 -2.77 18.43
CA ASP A 170 2.00 -3.19 19.76
C ASP A 170 1.43 -4.62 19.76
N TYR A 171 0.61 -4.97 18.77
CA TYR A 171 0.08 -6.32 18.60
C TYR A 171 1.18 -7.38 18.47
N ILE A 172 2.19 -7.14 17.62
CA ILE A 172 3.29 -8.07 17.37
C ILE A 172 4.07 -8.30 18.65
N VAL A 173 4.47 -7.23 19.34
CA VAL A 173 5.33 -7.31 20.52
C VAL A 173 4.54 -7.82 21.74
N SER A 174 3.35 -7.30 22.00
CA SER A 174 2.54 -7.68 23.18
C SER A 174 2.03 -9.12 23.12
N ARG A 175 1.85 -9.67 21.92
CA ARG A 175 1.47 -11.08 21.71
C ARG A 175 2.68 -12.03 21.69
N GLY A 176 3.89 -11.52 21.79
CA GLY A 176 5.11 -12.31 21.71
C GLY A 176 5.33 -12.96 20.32
N LEU A 177 4.76 -12.36 19.27
CA LEU A 177 4.93 -12.87 17.89
C LEU A 177 6.35 -12.63 17.40
N ALA A 178 6.96 -11.51 17.81
CA ALA A 178 8.36 -11.19 17.62
C ALA A 178 8.87 -10.35 18.79
N ASP A 179 10.18 -10.25 18.92
CA ASP A 179 10.85 -9.47 19.95
C ASP A 179 11.06 -8.02 19.49
N GLY A 180 10.94 -7.76 18.18
CA GLY A 180 11.04 -6.44 17.57
C GLY A 180 10.39 -6.37 16.18
N VAL A 181 10.12 -5.13 15.76
CA VAL A 181 9.57 -4.78 14.44
C VAL A 181 10.41 -3.68 13.80
#